data_870cda9e157a62c5d4c556c80035291d
#
_entry.id   870cda9e157a62c5d4c556c80035291d
#
_cell.length_a   1.000
_cell.length_b   1.000
_cell.length_c   1.000
_cell.angle_alpha   90.00
_cell.angle_beta   90.00
_cell.angle_gamma   90.00
#
_symmetry.space_group_name_H-M   'P 1'
#
loop_
_entity.id
_entity.type
_entity.pdbx_description
1 polymer ?
#
loop_
_entity_poly.entity_id
_entity_poly.type
_entity_poly.pdbx_seq_one_letter_code
_entity_poly.pdbx_strand_id
1 'polypeptide(L)'
;MIMTVTGEFPWVSDDAHATYIGMLLMPLLQLAAGGDRPLVVLNAHQPGSGKTLLATVARELFDGTVRGGFPSSEEEAEKTIHTLLTASTGSLIVFDNVTGTLRSSSLEAVLTTRVLDQRRLGSSSMARGINDRTWVVTANNASIAGDLARRCVWASIDPAVPAPEQRSGFTVPNLIEYVRLHRAEIVASLLTLVRAWAAHGA
;
A
#
# COMPACT_ATOMS: atom_id res chain seq x y z
N MET A 1 19.52 -5.93 -2.18
CA MET A 1 18.41 -5.61 -3.12
C MET A 1 17.37 -4.68 -2.49
N ILE A 2 16.74 -4.99 -1.35
CA ILE A 2 15.69 -4.13 -0.75
C ILE A 2 16.24 -2.73 -0.46
N MET A 3 17.38 -2.61 0.21
CA MET A 3 18.02 -1.32 0.51
C MET A 3 18.41 -0.53 -0.75
N THR A 4 18.76 -1.20 -1.84
CA THR A 4 19.02 -0.55 -3.14
C THR A 4 17.77 0.15 -3.69
N VAL A 5 16.59 -0.44 -3.45
CA VAL A 5 15.30 0.08 -3.95
C VAL A 5 14.68 1.11 -3.02
N THR A 6 14.90 1.01 -1.72
CA THR A 6 14.18 1.80 -0.71
C THR A 6 15.06 2.75 0.12
N GLY A 7 16.39 2.55 0.11
CA GLY A 7 17.29 3.24 1.04
C GLY A 7 17.54 4.72 0.72
N GLU A 8 17.35 5.16 -0.53
CA GLU A 8 17.58 6.56 -0.93
C GLU A 8 16.36 7.46 -0.75
N PHE A 9 15.21 6.90 -0.33
CA PHE A 9 14.05 7.73 0.01
C PHE A 9 14.29 8.47 1.33
N PRO A 10 13.82 9.71 1.45
CA PRO A 10 14.04 10.54 2.63
C PRO A 10 13.06 10.17 3.75
N TRP A 11 13.24 9.00 4.34
CA TRP A 11 12.42 8.52 5.45
C TRP A 11 12.52 9.44 6.66
N VAL A 12 11.41 9.73 7.31
CA VAL A 12 11.40 10.55 8.54
C VAL A 12 12.04 9.82 9.73
N SER A 13 12.08 8.49 9.69
CA SER A 13 12.71 7.63 10.71
C SER A 13 12.95 6.23 10.15
N ASP A 14 13.76 5.45 10.87
CA ASP A 14 13.96 4.03 10.57
C ASP A 14 12.66 3.23 10.70
N ASP A 15 11.78 3.60 11.62
CA ASP A 15 10.45 2.99 11.79
C ASP A 15 9.55 3.22 10.56
N ALA A 16 9.61 4.43 9.97
CA ALA A 16 8.87 4.72 8.75
C ALA A 16 9.37 3.87 7.57
N HIS A 17 10.68 3.69 7.45
CA HIS A 17 11.29 2.80 6.46
C HIS A 17 10.93 1.33 6.72
N ALA A 18 11.04 0.88 7.97
CA ALA A 18 10.64 -0.47 8.37
C ALA A 18 9.15 -0.74 8.09
N THR A 19 8.27 0.25 8.31
CA THR A 19 6.85 0.15 7.98
C THR A 19 6.65 -0.06 6.47
N TYR A 20 7.39 0.65 5.62
CA TYR A 20 7.31 0.44 4.18
C TYR A 20 7.79 -0.96 3.78
N ILE A 21 8.91 -1.43 4.35
CA ILE A 21 9.36 -2.81 4.12
C ILE A 21 8.32 -3.81 4.60
N GLY A 22 7.70 -3.58 5.76
CA GLY A 22 6.59 -4.36 6.29
C GLY A 22 5.42 -4.43 5.31
N MET A 23 5.05 -3.30 4.68
CA MET A 23 4.05 -3.25 3.62
C MET A 23 4.41 -4.17 2.44
N LEU A 24 5.68 -4.17 2.00
CA LEU A 24 6.13 -5.07 0.93
C LEU A 24 6.11 -6.55 1.34
N LEU A 25 6.17 -6.86 2.62
CA LEU A 25 6.07 -8.24 3.13
C LEU A 25 4.61 -8.72 3.21
N MET A 26 3.64 -7.82 3.37
CA MET A 26 2.22 -8.19 3.53
C MET A 26 1.68 -9.11 2.43
N PRO A 27 1.90 -8.86 1.12
CA PRO A 27 1.43 -9.75 0.07
C PRO A 27 1.98 -11.18 0.17
N LEU A 28 3.20 -11.33 0.69
CA LEU A 28 3.87 -12.63 0.85
C LEU A 28 3.38 -13.37 2.09
N LEU A 29 3.04 -12.64 3.15
CA LEU A 29 2.55 -13.20 4.41
C LEU A 29 1.07 -13.55 4.38
N GLN A 30 0.29 -13.00 3.46
CA GLN A 30 -1.16 -13.21 3.37
C GLN A 30 -1.57 -14.67 3.26
N LEU A 31 -0.75 -15.49 2.64
CA LEU A 31 -1.00 -16.91 2.48
C LEU A 31 -0.76 -17.70 3.77
N ALA A 32 0.12 -17.19 4.64
CA ALA A 32 0.55 -17.87 5.86
C ALA A 32 -0.11 -17.32 7.12
N ALA A 33 -0.32 -16.01 7.20
CA ALA A 33 -0.88 -15.32 8.36
C ALA A 33 -2.28 -14.79 8.02
N GLY A 34 -3.31 -15.43 8.54
CA GLY A 34 -4.66 -14.85 8.56
C GLY A 34 -4.73 -13.68 9.55
N GLY A 35 -5.74 -12.81 9.43
CA GLY A 35 -6.01 -11.75 10.39
C GLY A 35 -6.29 -10.40 9.75
N ASP A 36 -6.50 -9.42 10.61
CA ASP A 36 -6.75 -8.03 10.24
C ASP A 36 -5.49 -7.44 9.60
N ARG A 37 -5.70 -6.50 8.68
CA ARG A 37 -4.62 -5.85 7.94
C ARG A 37 -4.70 -4.35 8.15
N PRO A 38 -3.58 -3.70 8.46
CA PRO A 38 -3.58 -2.25 8.55
C PRO A 38 -3.70 -1.63 7.16
N LEU A 39 -4.30 -0.44 7.11
CA LEU A 39 -4.15 0.47 5.99
C LEU A 39 -2.75 1.08 6.05
N VAL A 40 -1.98 0.96 4.99
CA VAL A 40 -0.66 1.62 4.94
C VAL A 40 -0.80 3.01 4.35
N VAL A 41 -0.31 4.01 5.05
CA VAL A 41 -0.35 5.41 4.64
C VAL A 41 1.05 5.86 4.24
N LEU A 42 1.27 6.03 2.93
CA LEU A 42 2.47 6.66 2.40
C LEU A 42 2.26 8.18 2.43
N ASN A 43 2.84 8.84 3.41
CA ASN A 43 2.60 10.26 3.67
C ASN A 43 3.84 11.11 3.40
N ALA A 44 3.63 12.35 2.98
CA ALA A 44 4.66 13.39 2.97
C ALA A 44 4.03 14.76 3.16
N HIS A 45 4.86 15.72 3.57
CA HIS A 45 4.39 17.09 3.77
C HIS A 45 4.20 17.86 2.46
N GLN A 46 4.90 17.46 1.39
CA GLN A 46 4.87 18.21 0.12
C GLN A 46 4.74 17.29 -1.10
N PRO A 47 4.22 17.80 -2.23
CA PRO A 47 4.23 17.11 -3.52
C PRO A 47 5.65 16.82 -3.98
N GLY A 48 5.81 15.90 -4.95
CA GLY A 48 7.12 15.58 -5.54
C GLY A 48 8.06 14.78 -4.64
N SER A 49 7.66 14.43 -3.42
CA SER A 49 8.51 13.74 -2.42
C SER A 49 8.84 12.29 -2.75
N GLY A 50 8.15 11.66 -3.72
CA GLY A 50 8.40 10.27 -4.12
C GLY A 50 7.36 9.24 -3.63
N LYS A 51 6.25 9.65 -2.98
CA LYS A 51 5.19 8.73 -2.50
C LYS A 51 4.60 7.86 -3.61
N THR A 52 4.22 8.48 -4.72
CA THR A 52 3.68 7.77 -5.89
C THR A 52 4.73 6.83 -6.48
N LEU A 53 6.02 7.19 -6.42
CA LEU A 53 7.11 6.32 -6.84
C LEU A 53 7.22 5.08 -5.93
N LEU A 54 7.14 5.25 -4.60
CA LEU A 54 7.08 4.14 -3.64
C LEU A 54 5.87 3.23 -3.89
N ALA A 55 4.69 3.81 -4.10
CA ALA A 55 3.49 3.05 -4.45
C ALA A 55 3.66 2.30 -5.79
N THR A 56 4.33 2.90 -6.76
CA THR A 56 4.62 2.28 -8.06
C THR A 56 5.61 1.13 -7.92
N VAL A 57 6.65 1.25 -7.08
CA VAL A 57 7.57 0.15 -6.76
C VAL A 57 6.79 -1.06 -6.22
N ALA A 58 5.91 -0.84 -5.24
CA ALA A 58 5.10 -1.91 -4.67
C ALA A 58 4.15 -2.54 -5.72
N ARG A 59 3.54 -1.70 -6.58
CA ARG A 59 2.71 -2.16 -7.69
C ARG A 59 3.46 -3.07 -8.65
N GLU A 60 4.66 -2.68 -9.05
CA GLU A 60 5.48 -3.48 -10.00
C GLU A 60 5.92 -4.82 -9.39
N LEU A 61 6.14 -4.86 -8.08
CA LEU A 61 6.51 -6.10 -7.38
C LEU A 61 5.34 -7.10 -7.27
N PHE A 62 4.10 -6.62 -7.10
CA PHE A 62 2.96 -7.44 -6.71
C PHE A 62 1.75 -7.33 -7.65
N ASP A 63 1.95 -6.86 -8.87
CA ASP A 63 0.90 -6.66 -9.88
C ASP A 63 -0.29 -5.86 -9.33
N GLY A 64 0.01 -4.82 -8.56
CA GLY A 64 -0.98 -4.03 -7.85
C GLY A 64 -1.83 -3.15 -8.75
N THR A 65 -3.00 -2.75 -8.25
CA THR A 65 -3.90 -1.78 -8.88
C THR A 65 -3.72 -0.42 -8.24
N VAL A 66 -3.53 0.63 -9.05
CA VAL A 66 -3.47 2.03 -8.60
C VAL A 66 -4.69 2.78 -9.13
N ARG A 67 -5.35 3.51 -8.24
CA ARG A 67 -6.46 4.41 -8.55
C ARG A 67 -6.17 5.80 -8.02
N GLY A 68 -6.63 6.84 -8.76
CA GLY A 68 -6.51 8.22 -8.30
C GLY A 68 -7.57 8.54 -7.24
N GLY A 69 -7.13 9.06 -6.10
CA GLY A 69 -7.98 9.47 -5.00
C GLY A 69 -8.76 8.34 -4.32
N PHE A 70 -9.45 8.69 -3.25
CA PHE A 70 -10.44 7.81 -2.62
C PHE A 70 -11.85 8.37 -2.92
N PRO A 71 -12.88 7.53 -3.14
CA PRO A 71 -14.23 8.02 -3.41
C PRO A 71 -14.75 8.98 -2.36
N SER A 72 -15.46 10.02 -2.78
CA SER A 72 -15.94 11.08 -1.88
C SER A 72 -17.20 10.71 -1.11
N SER A 73 -17.97 9.73 -1.60
CA SER A 73 -19.16 9.21 -0.92
C SER A 73 -18.93 7.76 -0.47
N GLU A 74 -19.58 7.39 0.63
CA GLU A 74 -19.50 6.03 1.18
C GLU A 74 -20.09 5.00 0.21
N GLU A 75 -21.16 5.33 -0.48
CA GLU A 75 -21.77 4.45 -1.49
C GLU A 75 -20.81 4.13 -2.64
N GLU A 76 -20.07 5.14 -3.13
CA GLU A 76 -19.05 4.94 -4.17
C GLU A 76 -17.82 4.21 -3.63
N ALA A 77 -17.46 4.42 -2.36
CA ALA A 77 -16.39 3.69 -1.69
C ALA A 77 -16.71 2.19 -1.62
N GLU A 78 -17.92 1.85 -1.18
CA GLU A 78 -18.40 0.47 -1.11
C GLU A 78 -18.37 -0.22 -2.48
N LYS A 79 -18.92 0.42 -3.51
CA LYS A 79 -18.92 -0.08 -4.91
C LYS A 79 -17.49 -0.28 -5.43
N THR A 80 -16.62 0.69 -5.17
CA THR A 80 -15.22 0.66 -5.62
C THR A 80 -14.45 -0.46 -4.95
N ILE A 81 -14.55 -0.60 -3.63
CA ILE A 81 -13.90 -1.67 -2.86
C ILE A 81 -14.37 -3.04 -3.36
N HIS A 82 -15.68 -3.22 -3.52
CA HIS A 82 -16.23 -4.47 -4.03
C HIS A 82 -15.71 -4.80 -5.44
N THR A 83 -15.69 -3.81 -6.35
CA THR A 83 -15.16 -3.99 -7.70
C THR A 83 -13.69 -4.38 -7.67
N LEU A 84 -12.89 -3.74 -6.82
CA LEU A 84 -11.46 -4.04 -6.70
C LEU A 84 -11.21 -5.45 -6.16
N LEU A 85 -12.02 -5.93 -5.22
CA LEU A 85 -11.90 -7.29 -4.69
C LEU A 85 -12.32 -8.36 -5.69
N THR A 86 -13.29 -8.07 -6.55
CA THR A 86 -13.83 -9.06 -7.49
C THR A 86 -13.15 -9.04 -8.87
N ALA A 87 -12.65 -7.89 -9.31
CA ALA A 87 -12.08 -7.71 -10.64
C ALA A 87 -10.54 -7.61 -10.67
N SER A 88 -9.89 -7.22 -9.57
CA SER A 88 -8.43 -7.11 -9.53
C SER A 88 -7.79 -8.45 -9.23
N THR A 89 -6.70 -8.75 -9.90
CA THR A 89 -5.90 -9.98 -9.70
C THR A 89 -4.66 -9.78 -8.84
N GLY A 90 -4.18 -8.52 -8.73
CA GLY A 90 -2.97 -8.19 -7.97
C GLY A 90 -3.20 -8.20 -6.46
N SER A 91 -2.13 -8.37 -5.71
CA SER A 91 -2.17 -8.47 -4.24
C SER A 91 -2.13 -7.13 -3.50
N LEU A 92 -2.11 -6.01 -4.24
CA LEU A 92 -1.98 -4.65 -3.69
C LEU A 92 -2.98 -3.70 -4.36
N ILE A 93 -3.64 -2.89 -3.54
CA ILE A 93 -4.53 -1.82 -3.99
C ILE A 93 -4.04 -0.50 -3.42
N VAL A 94 -3.80 0.47 -4.29
CA VAL A 94 -3.35 1.82 -3.93
C VAL A 94 -4.40 2.83 -4.33
N PHE A 95 -4.81 3.68 -3.39
CA PHE A 95 -5.49 4.94 -3.67
C PHE A 95 -4.45 6.06 -3.63
N ASP A 96 -4.09 6.56 -4.81
CA ASP A 96 -3.04 7.56 -4.96
C ASP A 96 -3.58 8.97 -4.81
N ASN A 97 -2.84 9.82 -4.09
CA ASN A 97 -3.15 11.23 -3.87
C ASN A 97 -4.51 11.48 -3.18
N VAL A 98 -4.74 10.78 -2.08
CA VAL A 98 -5.90 11.03 -1.22
C VAL A 98 -5.77 12.42 -0.58
N THR A 99 -6.83 13.22 -0.67
CA THR A 99 -6.89 14.60 -0.17
C THR A 99 -7.93 14.74 0.95
N GLY A 100 -7.71 15.72 1.84
CA GLY A 100 -8.62 15.98 2.94
C GLY A 100 -8.56 14.90 4.03
N THR A 101 -9.70 14.71 4.70
CA THR A 101 -9.81 13.71 5.78
C THR A 101 -10.40 12.42 5.24
N LEU A 102 -9.62 11.34 5.29
CA LEU A 102 -10.09 10.00 4.94
C LEU A 102 -10.91 9.41 6.09
N ARG A 103 -12.17 9.10 5.81
CA ARG A 103 -13.08 8.38 6.68
C ARG A 103 -13.97 7.51 5.81
N SER A 104 -14.05 6.21 6.10
CA SER A 104 -14.90 5.28 5.36
C SER A 104 -15.17 4.02 6.16
N SER A 105 -16.42 3.75 6.43
CA SER A 105 -16.86 2.51 7.09
C SER A 105 -16.65 1.27 6.21
N SER A 106 -16.77 1.41 4.91
CA SER A 106 -16.47 0.33 3.96
C SER A 106 -15.00 -0.05 3.96
N LEU A 107 -14.09 0.96 4.05
CA LEU A 107 -12.66 0.70 4.18
C LEU A 107 -12.33 0.08 5.54
N GLU A 108 -12.95 0.56 6.64
CA GLU A 108 -12.80 -0.05 7.97
C GLU A 108 -13.21 -1.53 7.97
N ALA A 109 -14.35 -1.84 7.34
CA ALA A 109 -14.86 -3.21 7.25
C ALA A 109 -13.92 -4.11 6.45
N VAL A 110 -13.39 -3.65 5.32
CA VAL A 110 -12.51 -4.48 4.47
C VAL A 110 -11.17 -4.79 5.14
N LEU A 111 -10.66 -3.90 5.99
CA LEU A 111 -9.40 -4.13 6.71
C LEU A 111 -9.51 -5.26 7.75
N THR A 112 -10.71 -5.56 8.24
CA THR A 112 -10.98 -6.56 9.28
C THR A 112 -11.75 -7.78 8.79
N THR A 113 -12.11 -7.81 7.51
CA THR A 113 -12.92 -8.88 6.95
C THR A 113 -12.16 -9.63 5.85
N ARG A 114 -12.05 -10.94 6.00
CA ARG A 114 -11.41 -11.79 4.98
C ARG A 114 -12.31 -12.09 3.79
N VAL A 115 -13.61 -12.10 4.01
CA VAL A 115 -14.61 -12.39 2.96
C VAL A 115 -15.70 -11.35 3.04
N LEU A 116 -15.87 -10.61 1.95
CA LEU A 116 -16.99 -9.69 1.79
C LEU A 116 -18.06 -10.34 0.93
N ASP A 117 -19.25 -10.50 1.53
CA ASP A 117 -20.44 -10.94 0.82
C ASP A 117 -21.32 -9.71 0.56
N GLN A 118 -21.50 -9.33 -0.69
CA GLN A 118 -22.33 -8.18 -1.06
C GLN A 118 -23.30 -8.54 -2.18
N ARG A 119 -24.46 -7.90 -2.18
CA ARG A 119 -25.42 -8.01 -3.29
C ARG A 119 -24.83 -7.40 -4.56
N ARG A 120 -24.89 -8.12 -5.67
CA ARG A 120 -24.62 -7.54 -6.99
C ARG A 120 -25.66 -6.46 -7.28
N LEU A 121 -25.18 -5.25 -7.63
CA LEU A 121 -26.05 -4.17 -8.08
C LEU A 121 -26.92 -4.65 -9.24
N GLY A 122 -28.25 -4.49 -9.12
CA GLY A 122 -29.19 -4.87 -10.15
C GLY A 122 -29.55 -6.36 -10.22
N SER A 123 -29.11 -7.18 -9.26
CA SER A 123 -29.49 -8.59 -9.18
C SER A 123 -29.73 -9.07 -7.74
N SER A 124 -30.48 -10.16 -7.57
CA SER A 124 -30.64 -10.81 -6.27
C SER A 124 -29.46 -11.73 -5.91
N SER A 125 -28.43 -11.81 -6.75
CA SER A 125 -27.28 -12.68 -6.50
C SER A 125 -26.26 -12.01 -5.58
N MET A 126 -25.70 -12.80 -4.67
CA MET A 126 -24.56 -12.38 -3.84
C MET A 126 -23.26 -12.57 -4.61
N ALA A 127 -22.40 -11.56 -4.55
CA ALA A 127 -21.01 -11.68 -4.99
C ALA A 127 -20.11 -11.81 -3.76
N ARG A 128 -19.25 -12.80 -3.77
CA ARG A 128 -18.29 -13.05 -2.71
C ARG A 128 -16.90 -12.60 -3.16
N GLY A 129 -16.35 -11.61 -2.45
CA GLY A 129 -14.98 -11.14 -2.64
C GLY A 129 -14.07 -11.66 -1.54
N ILE A 130 -12.97 -12.30 -1.91
CA ILE A 130 -11.91 -12.64 -0.94
C ILE A 130 -11.00 -11.43 -0.80
N ASN A 131 -10.87 -10.94 0.43
CA ASN A 131 -9.91 -9.89 0.74
C ASN A 131 -8.56 -10.52 1.09
N ASP A 132 -7.74 -10.65 0.07
CA ASP A 132 -6.34 -11.05 0.15
C ASP A 132 -5.41 -9.90 -0.31
N ARG A 133 -5.88 -8.65 -0.20
CA ARG A 133 -5.19 -7.46 -0.68
C ARG A 133 -4.49 -6.70 0.44
N THR A 134 -3.37 -6.09 0.11
CA THR A 134 -2.75 -5.03 0.91
C THR A 134 -3.31 -3.69 0.46
N TRP A 135 -3.86 -2.92 1.38
CA TRP A 135 -4.49 -1.63 1.12
C TRP A 135 -3.54 -0.50 1.45
N VAL A 136 -3.33 0.38 0.50
CA VAL A 136 -2.38 1.50 0.60
C VAL A 136 -3.05 2.79 0.16
N VAL A 137 -2.75 3.87 0.84
CA VAL A 137 -3.07 5.23 0.38
C VAL A 137 -1.81 6.06 0.30
N THR A 138 -1.70 6.93 -0.70
CA THR A 138 -0.71 8.00 -0.68
C THR A 138 -1.41 9.33 -0.40
N ALA A 139 -0.81 10.18 0.39
CA ALA A 139 -1.39 11.48 0.71
C ALA A 139 -0.33 12.53 1.04
N ASN A 140 -0.72 13.80 0.89
CA ASN A 140 0.03 14.94 1.39
C ASN A 140 -0.64 15.43 2.66
N ASN A 141 0.04 15.35 3.81
CA ASN A 141 -0.52 15.73 5.12
C ASN A 141 -1.86 15.03 5.38
N ALA A 142 -1.89 13.69 5.26
CA ALA A 142 -3.11 12.93 5.43
C ALA A 142 -3.73 13.17 6.80
N SER A 143 -5.05 13.39 6.81
CA SER A 143 -5.87 13.32 8.01
C SER A 143 -6.73 12.05 7.92
N ILE A 144 -6.65 11.19 8.93
CA ILE A 144 -7.44 9.96 8.99
C ILE A 144 -8.30 10.02 10.25
N ALA A 145 -9.60 9.81 10.11
CA ALA A 145 -10.55 9.95 11.19
C ALA A 145 -11.35 8.67 11.45
N GLY A 146 -12.01 8.63 12.59
CA GLY A 146 -12.85 7.52 13.02
C GLY A 146 -12.03 6.30 13.45
N ASP A 147 -12.62 5.14 13.30
CA ASP A 147 -12.01 3.86 13.64
C ASP A 147 -10.83 3.50 12.72
N LEU A 148 -10.82 4.08 11.52
CA LEU A 148 -9.76 3.89 10.55
C LEU A 148 -8.39 4.38 11.08
N ALA A 149 -8.37 5.44 11.89
CA ALA A 149 -7.13 6.02 12.42
C ALA A 149 -6.29 5.01 13.23
N ARG A 150 -6.93 4.15 14.01
CA ARG A 150 -6.24 3.11 14.80
C ARG A 150 -5.85 1.86 13.98
N ARG A 151 -6.32 1.79 12.74
CA ARG A 151 -6.05 0.68 11.81
C ARG A 151 -5.00 1.03 10.76
N CYS A 152 -4.33 2.18 10.91
CA CYS A 152 -3.33 2.67 9.99
C CYS A 152 -1.93 2.47 10.54
N VAL A 153 -1.00 2.19 9.63
CA VAL A 153 0.45 2.30 9.84
C VAL A 153 1.03 3.32 8.86
N TRP A 154 2.00 4.09 9.32
CA TRP A 154 2.49 5.25 8.59
C TRP A 154 3.92 5.03 8.10
N ALA A 155 4.13 5.15 6.80
CA ALA A 155 5.44 5.21 6.18
C ALA A 155 5.61 6.63 5.60
N SER A 156 6.19 7.52 6.40
CA SER A 156 6.32 8.94 6.06
C SER A 156 7.70 9.25 5.50
N ILE A 157 7.72 10.11 4.49
CA ILE A 157 8.94 10.66 3.91
C ILE A 157 8.92 12.19 3.97
N ASP A 158 10.09 12.78 4.22
CA ASP A 158 10.29 14.23 4.20
C ASP A 158 11.64 14.55 3.54
N PRO A 159 11.63 15.02 2.31
CA PRO A 159 12.87 15.32 1.59
C PRO A 159 13.64 16.54 2.14
N ALA A 160 13.07 17.33 3.04
CA ALA A 160 13.68 18.51 3.67
C ALA A 160 14.32 19.51 2.67
N VAL A 161 13.84 19.52 1.42
CA VAL A 161 14.31 20.41 0.34
C VAL A 161 13.12 21.07 -0.36
N PRO A 162 13.28 22.32 -0.86
CA PRO A 162 12.15 23.06 -1.45
C PRO A 162 11.58 22.44 -2.73
N ALA A 163 12.37 21.71 -3.50
CA ALA A 163 11.99 21.12 -4.79
C ALA A 163 12.44 19.66 -4.86
N PRO A 164 11.73 18.72 -4.16
CA PRO A 164 12.16 17.32 -4.07
C PRO A 164 12.21 16.61 -5.42
N GLU A 165 11.38 17.02 -6.37
CA GLU A 165 11.34 16.47 -7.73
C GLU A 165 12.61 16.77 -8.56
N GLN A 166 13.42 17.75 -8.13
CA GLN A 166 14.69 18.09 -8.78
C GLN A 166 15.89 17.31 -8.23
N ARG A 167 15.68 16.45 -7.23
CA ARG A 167 16.75 15.60 -6.70
C ARG A 167 17.32 14.71 -7.80
N SER A 168 18.65 14.60 -7.82
CA SER A 168 19.41 13.82 -8.80
C SER A 168 20.55 13.08 -8.10
N GLY A 169 21.34 12.33 -8.85
CA GLY A 169 22.48 11.59 -8.32
C GLY A 169 22.09 10.29 -7.62
N PHE A 170 20.92 9.74 -7.94
CA PHE A 170 20.48 8.46 -7.41
C PHE A 170 21.35 7.30 -7.92
N THR A 171 21.65 6.34 -7.06
CA THR A 171 22.37 5.10 -7.41
C THR A 171 21.63 4.33 -8.50
N VAL A 172 20.29 4.38 -8.48
CA VAL A 172 19.43 3.78 -9.49
C VAL A 172 18.63 4.88 -10.19
N PRO A 173 19.12 5.41 -11.35
CA PRO A 173 18.47 6.54 -12.04
C PRO A 173 17.05 6.23 -12.53
N ASN A 174 16.79 5.01 -12.99
CA ASN A 174 15.46 4.57 -13.41
C ASN A 174 14.98 3.43 -12.49
N LEU A 175 14.45 3.83 -11.33
CA LEU A 175 14.06 2.88 -10.29
C LEU A 175 12.99 1.89 -10.75
N ILE A 176 12.00 2.32 -11.51
CA ILE A 176 10.90 1.44 -11.94
C ILE A 176 11.38 0.39 -12.94
N GLU A 177 12.23 0.76 -13.87
CA GLU A 177 12.85 -0.20 -14.80
C GLU A 177 13.74 -1.19 -14.04
N TYR A 178 14.53 -0.70 -13.09
CA TYR A 178 15.35 -1.54 -12.24
C TYR A 178 14.50 -2.57 -11.47
N VAL A 179 13.39 -2.12 -10.86
CA VAL A 179 12.47 -3.01 -10.14
C VAL A 179 11.88 -4.07 -11.06
N ARG A 180 11.50 -3.72 -12.28
CA ARG A 180 10.97 -4.69 -13.27
C ARG A 180 12.02 -5.74 -13.64
N LEU A 181 13.24 -5.30 -13.95
CA LEU A 181 14.35 -6.19 -14.33
C LEU A 181 14.77 -7.13 -13.20
N HIS A 182 14.78 -6.63 -11.96
CA HIS A 182 15.23 -7.37 -10.77
C HIS A 182 14.09 -7.84 -9.86
N ARG A 183 12.85 -7.92 -10.39
CA ARG A 183 11.67 -8.27 -9.59
C ARG A 183 11.85 -9.57 -8.82
N ALA A 184 12.35 -10.60 -9.47
CA ALA A 184 12.54 -11.92 -8.85
C ALA A 184 13.53 -11.88 -7.69
N GLU A 185 14.66 -11.17 -7.83
CA GLU A 185 15.69 -11.05 -6.79
C GLU A 185 15.20 -10.19 -5.61
N ILE A 186 14.42 -9.13 -5.89
CA ILE A 186 13.83 -8.29 -4.84
C ILE A 186 12.82 -9.11 -4.04
N VAL A 187 11.93 -9.85 -4.69
CA VAL A 187 10.96 -10.72 -4.03
C VAL A 187 11.65 -11.83 -3.24
N ALA A 188 12.72 -12.45 -3.79
CA ALA A 188 13.52 -13.42 -3.07
C ALA A 188 14.18 -12.84 -1.81
N SER A 189 14.63 -11.58 -1.88
CA SER A 189 15.18 -10.88 -0.70
C SER A 189 14.12 -10.62 0.37
N LEU A 190 12.88 -10.27 -0.02
CA LEU A 190 11.75 -10.13 0.90
C LEU A 190 11.39 -11.49 1.53
N LEU A 191 11.34 -12.57 0.75
CA LEU A 191 11.09 -13.92 1.28
C LEU A 191 12.19 -14.37 2.25
N THR A 192 13.44 -13.93 2.05
CA THR A 192 14.53 -14.21 2.98
C THR A 192 14.28 -13.56 4.35
N LEU A 193 13.75 -12.32 4.38
CA LEU A 193 13.32 -11.68 5.63
C LEU A 193 12.20 -12.45 6.32
N VAL A 194 11.18 -12.89 5.57
CA VAL A 194 10.08 -13.72 6.11
C VAL A 194 10.62 -15.01 6.72
N ARG A 195 11.53 -15.69 6.03
CA ARG A 195 12.12 -16.94 6.52
C ARG A 195 12.97 -16.71 7.78
N ALA A 196 13.76 -15.64 7.81
CA ALA A 196 14.55 -15.28 8.97
C ALA A 196 13.66 -14.97 10.18
N TRP A 197 12.60 -14.20 9.99
CA TRP A 197 11.60 -13.92 11.03
C TRP A 197 10.95 -15.19 11.56
N ALA A 198 10.47 -16.07 10.69
CA ALA A 198 9.85 -17.34 11.09
C ALA A 198 10.83 -18.27 11.84
N ALA A 199 12.11 -18.26 11.48
CA ALA A 199 13.13 -19.07 12.15
C ALA A 199 13.50 -18.57 13.56
N HIS A 200 13.25 -17.28 13.87
CA HIS A 200 13.56 -16.68 15.19
C HIS A 200 12.38 -16.68 16.15
N GLY A 201 11.31 -17.38 15.84
CA GLY A 201 10.17 -17.60 16.75
C GLY A 201 9.18 -16.45 16.73
N ALA A 202 8.64 -16.18 15.58
CA ALA A 202 7.49 -15.28 15.40
C ALA A 202 6.29 -15.73 16.20
#